data_848ead24318c2e3b0b23d4c3f0a76978
#
_entry.id   848ead24318c2e3b0b23d4c3f0a76978
#
_cell.length_a   1.000
_cell.length_b   1.000
_cell.length_c   1.000
_cell.angle_alpha   90.00
_cell.angle_beta   90.00
_cell.angle_gamma   90.00
#
_symmetry.space_group_name_H-M   'P 1'
#
loop_
_entity.id
_entity.type
_entity.pdbx_description
1 polymer ?
#
loop_
_entity_poly.entity_id
_entity_poly.type
_entity_poly.pdbx_seq_one_letter_code
_entity_poly.pdbx_strand_id
1 'polypeptide(L)'
;MARSLHSFTGMLGRDMAVDLGTANTLVYVRGEGIVLNEPSVVAVNARDGRPLAVGIEAKRMIGRTPAHIQAIRPLKDGVIADFDICEKMLRYFIQKVHHRRFAKPRMVICVPSGIT
;
A
#
# COMPACT_ATOMS: atom_id res chain seq x y z
N MET A 1 -12.89 8.35 -6.77
CA MET A 1 -13.08 6.94 -7.07
C MET A 1 -13.35 6.65 -8.54
N ALA A 2 -14.28 7.36 -9.16
CA ALA A 2 -14.53 7.14 -10.58
C ALA A 2 -13.27 7.33 -11.42
N ARG A 3 -12.43 8.23 -11.01
CA ARG A 3 -11.18 8.50 -11.70
C ARG A 3 -10.20 7.33 -11.60
N SER A 4 -10.12 6.70 -10.44
CA SER A 4 -9.25 5.54 -10.26
C SER A 4 -9.72 4.37 -11.13
N LEU A 5 -11.02 4.12 -11.14
CA LEU A 5 -11.57 3.07 -11.99
C LEU A 5 -11.31 3.35 -13.45
N HIS A 6 -11.42 4.60 -13.84
CA HIS A 6 -11.16 5.00 -15.21
C HIS A 6 -9.70 4.76 -15.59
N SER A 7 -8.79 5.06 -14.67
CA SER A 7 -7.38 4.78 -14.88
C SER A 7 -7.13 3.29 -15.04
N PHE A 8 -7.78 2.48 -14.22
CA PHE A 8 -7.60 1.03 -14.29
C PHE A 8 -8.10 0.48 -15.62
N THR A 9 -9.20 0.99 -16.14
CA THR A 9 -9.69 0.50 -17.43
C THR A 9 -8.72 0.86 -18.54
N GLY A 10 -8.01 1.97 -18.43
CA GLY A 10 -7.00 2.36 -19.39
C GLY A 10 -5.72 1.54 -19.31
N MET A 11 -5.62 0.67 -18.33
CA MET A 11 -4.43 -0.14 -18.10
C MET A 11 -4.63 -1.59 -18.52
N LEU A 12 -5.41 -1.81 -19.53
CA LEU A 12 -5.62 -3.16 -20.06
C LEU A 12 -4.28 -3.77 -20.43
N GLY A 13 -4.06 -5.00 -20.01
CA GLY A 13 -2.80 -5.68 -20.25
C GLY A 13 -1.88 -5.70 -19.05
N ARG A 14 -2.18 -4.89 -18.01
CA ARG A 14 -1.42 -4.92 -16.77
C ARG A 14 -2.02 -5.95 -15.83
N ASP A 15 -1.16 -6.59 -15.07
CA ASP A 15 -1.62 -7.60 -14.12
C ASP A 15 -2.13 -6.98 -12.84
N MET A 16 -1.52 -5.90 -12.41
CA MET A 16 -1.79 -5.34 -11.10
C MET A 16 -1.69 -3.81 -11.14
N ALA A 17 -2.54 -3.16 -10.37
CA ALA A 17 -2.45 -1.72 -10.17
C ALA A 17 -2.56 -1.43 -8.68
N VAL A 18 -1.78 -0.47 -8.21
CA VAL A 18 -1.78 -0.08 -6.82
C VAL A 18 -2.19 1.39 -6.72
N ASP A 19 -3.21 1.64 -5.93
CA ASP A 19 -3.71 3.00 -5.69
C ASP A 19 -3.23 3.42 -4.30
N LEU A 20 -2.23 4.28 -4.27
CA LEU A 20 -1.62 4.74 -3.03
C LEU A 20 -2.41 5.92 -2.48
N GLY A 21 -3.25 5.66 -1.51
CA GLY A 21 -4.05 6.71 -0.87
C GLY A 21 -3.43 7.16 0.44
N THR A 22 -3.79 8.35 0.86
CA THR A 22 -3.31 8.90 2.13
C THR A 22 -3.78 8.04 3.31
N ALA A 23 -5.02 7.62 3.29
CA ALA A 23 -5.59 6.82 4.37
C ALA A 23 -5.43 5.34 4.11
N ASN A 24 -5.72 4.89 2.89
CA ASN A 24 -5.71 3.46 2.55
C ASN A 24 -5.04 3.23 1.22
N THR A 25 -4.42 2.06 1.10
CA THR A 25 -3.85 1.59 -0.16
C THR A 25 -4.73 0.47 -0.70
N LEU A 26 -5.06 0.57 -1.98
CA LEU A 26 -5.85 -0.43 -2.67
C LEU A 26 -4.99 -1.14 -3.69
N VAL A 27 -5.14 -2.45 -3.80
CA VAL A 27 -4.48 -3.21 -4.86
C VAL A 27 -5.56 -3.82 -5.73
N TYR A 28 -5.46 -3.56 -7.01
CA TYR A 28 -6.39 -4.04 -8.02
C TYR A 28 -5.70 -5.08 -8.88
N VAL A 29 -6.37 -6.19 -9.09
CA VAL A 29 -5.85 -7.26 -9.94
C VAL A 29 -6.78 -7.43 -11.13
N ARG A 30 -6.21 -7.48 -12.30
CA ARG A 30 -6.96 -7.63 -13.53
C ARG A 30 -7.84 -8.88 -13.50
N GLY A 31 -9.10 -8.70 -13.73
CA GLY A 31 -10.06 -9.80 -13.73
C GLY A 31 -10.64 -10.14 -12.37
N GLU A 32 -10.09 -9.60 -11.30
CA GLU A 32 -10.56 -9.89 -9.95
C GLU A 32 -11.07 -8.68 -9.21
N GLY A 33 -10.68 -7.49 -9.63
CA GLY A 33 -11.05 -6.26 -8.96
C GLY A 33 -10.12 -5.93 -7.81
N ILE A 34 -10.65 -5.27 -6.79
CA ILE A 34 -9.85 -4.86 -5.64
C ILE A 34 -9.67 -6.05 -4.72
N VAL A 35 -8.42 -6.46 -4.54
CA VAL A 35 -8.08 -7.65 -3.75
C VAL A 35 -7.39 -7.30 -2.43
N LEU A 36 -7.02 -6.04 -2.25
CA LEU A 36 -6.40 -5.61 -1.01
C LEU A 36 -6.83 -4.18 -0.73
N ASN A 37 -7.18 -3.92 0.51
CA ASN A 37 -7.54 -2.58 0.98
C ASN A 37 -7.06 -2.49 2.41
N GLU A 38 -5.94 -1.83 2.62
CA GLU A 38 -5.34 -1.72 3.94
C GLU A 38 -4.89 -0.30 4.23
N PRO A 39 -4.79 0.06 5.51
CA PRO A 39 -4.33 1.41 5.87
C PRO A 39 -2.92 1.68 5.34
N SER A 40 -2.69 2.90 4.90
CA SER A 40 -1.37 3.33 4.42
C SER A 40 -0.52 3.75 5.62
N VAL A 41 -0.10 2.77 6.41
CA VAL A 41 0.67 3.02 7.61
C VAL A 41 1.69 1.91 7.81
N VAL A 42 2.85 2.29 8.35
CA VAL A 42 3.91 1.34 8.66
C VAL A 42 4.30 1.55 10.12
N ALA A 43 4.38 0.45 10.84
CA ALA A 43 4.90 0.47 12.21
C ALA A 43 6.39 0.21 12.15
N VAL A 44 7.17 1.10 12.74
CA VAL A 44 8.62 0.93 12.75
C VAL A 44 9.11 0.89 14.19
N ASN A 45 10.26 0.26 14.37
CA ASN A 45 10.92 0.26 15.66
C ASN A 45 11.45 1.66 15.94
N ALA A 46 11.07 2.24 17.07
CA ALA A 46 11.46 3.60 17.40
C ALA A 46 12.95 3.77 17.58
N ARG A 47 13.68 2.70 17.87
CA ARG A 47 15.13 2.78 18.08
C ARG A 47 15.91 2.85 16.78
N ASP A 48 15.65 1.92 15.87
CA ASP A 48 16.46 1.78 14.67
C ASP A 48 15.69 2.07 13.38
N GLY A 49 14.41 2.38 13.48
CA GLY A 49 13.60 2.71 12.31
C GLY A 49 13.24 1.54 11.42
N ARG A 50 13.47 0.32 11.86
CA ARG A 50 13.17 -0.86 11.06
C ARG A 50 11.68 -1.08 10.96
N PRO A 51 11.17 -1.40 9.77
CA PRO A 51 9.76 -1.73 9.62
C PRO A 51 9.43 -3.02 10.36
N LEU A 52 8.37 -2.98 11.14
CA LEU A 52 7.91 -4.13 11.92
C LEU A 52 6.63 -4.71 11.37
N ALA A 53 5.77 -3.86 10.85
CA ALA A 53 4.49 -4.29 10.29
C ALA A 53 3.98 -3.23 9.34
N VAL A 54 3.07 -3.63 8.47
CA VAL A 54 2.53 -2.76 7.44
C VAL A 54 1.02 -2.95 7.38
N GLY A 55 0.30 -1.87 7.12
CA GLY A 55 -1.13 -1.93 6.89
C GLY A 55 -1.91 -2.27 8.15
N ILE A 56 -2.82 -3.21 8.03
CA ILE A 56 -3.69 -3.57 9.15
C ILE A 56 -2.90 -4.12 10.34
N GLU A 57 -1.83 -4.84 10.09
CA GLU A 57 -0.98 -5.37 11.15
C GLU A 57 -0.27 -4.24 11.89
N ALA A 58 0.16 -3.21 11.15
CA ALA A 58 0.78 -2.04 11.76
C ALA A 58 -0.21 -1.34 12.67
N LYS A 59 -1.44 -1.19 12.22
CA LYS A 59 -2.47 -0.53 13.00
C LYS A 59 -2.74 -1.26 14.31
N ARG A 60 -2.77 -2.58 14.25
CA ARG A 60 -2.96 -3.40 15.46
C ARG A 60 -1.79 -3.26 16.41
N MET A 61 -0.59 -3.32 15.88
CA MET A 61 0.62 -3.24 16.69
C MET A 61 0.73 -1.91 17.41
N ILE A 62 0.44 -0.82 16.72
CA ILE A 62 0.48 0.51 17.30
C ILE A 62 -0.53 0.63 18.46
N GLY A 63 -1.67 0.00 18.32
CA GLY A 63 -2.68 0.03 19.36
C GLY A 63 -2.32 -0.77 20.60
N ARG A 64 -1.46 -1.79 20.46
CA ARG A 64 -1.12 -2.69 21.57
C ARG A 64 0.14 -2.32 22.32
N THR A 65 1.18 -1.91 21.60
CA THR A 65 2.48 -1.64 22.21
C THR A 65 3.05 -0.34 21.68
N PRO A 66 2.51 0.79 22.09
CA PRO A 66 2.95 2.07 21.53
C PRO A 66 4.33 2.53 22.00
N ALA A 67 4.85 1.97 23.08
CA ALA A 67 6.08 2.49 23.71
C ALA A 67 7.32 2.39 22.82
N HIS A 68 7.44 1.31 22.05
CA HIS A 68 8.62 1.08 21.22
C HIS A 68 8.31 1.14 19.73
N ILE A 69 7.12 1.57 19.39
CA ILE A 69 6.66 1.53 18.01
C ILE A 69 6.23 2.91 17.58
N GLN A 70 6.72 3.30 16.43
CA GLN A 70 6.36 4.58 15.84
C GLN A 70 5.53 4.32 14.57
N ALA A 71 4.44 5.05 14.43
CA ALA A 71 3.61 4.97 13.24
C ALA A 71 4.13 5.96 12.19
N ILE A 72 4.35 5.47 10.98
CA ILE A 72 4.72 6.33 9.87
C ILE A 72 3.67 6.20 8.79
N ARG A 73 3.16 7.34 8.35
CA ARG A 73 2.22 7.41 7.23
C ARG A 73 2.97 8.02 6.05
N PRO A 74 3.37 7.18 5.09
CA PRO A 74 4.25 7.65 4.03
C PRO A 74 3.59 8.60 3.04
N LEU A 75 2.26 8.65 3.02
CA LEU A 75 1.56 9.59 2.16
C LEU A 75 0.80 10.61 2.98
N LYS A 76 0.94 11.86 2.58
CA LYS A 76 0.28 12.96 3.25
C LYS A 76 -0.33 13.87 2.18
N ASP A 77 -1.63 14.07 2.26
CA ASP A 77 -2.36 14.89 1.30
C ASP A 77 -2.12 14.44 -0.14
N GLY A 78 -2.01 13.13 -0.36
CA GLY A 78 -1.81 12.59 -1.69
C GLY A 78 -0.39 12.68 -2.20
N VAL A 79 0.53 13.13 -1.38
CA VAL A 79 1.94 13.28 -1.76
C VAL A 79 2.77 12.29 -0.94
N ILE A 80 3.77 11.70 -1.58
CA ILE A 80 4.68 10.81 -0.89
C ILE A 80 5.60 11.64 -0.01
N ALA A 81 5.44 11.50 1.30
CA ALA A 81 6.24 12.23 2.27
C ALA A 81 7.52 11.49 2.66
N ASP A 82 7.50 10.16 2.56
CA ASP A 82 8.65 9.32 2.89
C ASP A 82 8.77 8.24 1.83
N PHE A 83 9.73 8.42 0.92
CA PHE A 83 9.89 7.51 -0.21
C PHE A 83 10.35 6.13 0.21
N ASP A 84 11.28 6.06 1.15
CA ASP A 84 11.82 4.77 1.59
C ASP A 84 10.74 3.91 2.25
N ILE A 85 9.99 4.50 3.14
CA ILE A 85 8.92 3.78 3.83
C ILE A 85 7.79 3.45 2.88
N CYS A 86 7.49 4.36 1.96
CA CYS A 86 6.47 4.12 0.95
C CYS A 86 6.84 2.93 0.07
N GLU A 87 8.10 2.85 -0.33
CA GLU A 87 8.58 1.74 -1.14
C GLU A 87 8.46 0.42 -0.40
N LYS A 88 8.83 0.40 0.87
CA LYS A 88 8.73 -0.82 1.67
C LYS A 88 7.28 -1.24 1.86
N MET A 89 6.40 -0.28 2.09
CA MET A 89 4.98 -0.54 2.21
C MET A 89 4.44 -1.13 0.91
N LEU A 90 4.80 -0.54 -0.20
CA LEU A 90 4.35 -0.98 -1.51
C LEU A 90 4.82 -2.40 -1.81
N ARG A 91 6.09 -2.69 -1.56
CA ARG A 91 6.62 -4.03 -1.74
C ARG A 91 5.88 -5.06 -0.92
N TYR A 92 5.60 -4.72 0.32
CA TYR A 92 4.88 -5.61 1.21
C TYR A 92 3.49 -5.95 0.65
N PHE A 93 2.76 -4.94 0.21
CA PHE A 93 1.43 -5.16 -0.33
C PHE A 93 1.45 -5.97 -1.62
N ILE A 94 2.41 -5.67 -2.49
CA ILE A 94 2.54 -6.42 -3.75
C ILE A 94 2.87 -7.88 -3.47
N GLN A 95 3.80 -8.14 -2.57
CA GLN A 95 4.16 -9.51 -2.21
C GLN A 95 3.00 -10.26 -1.58
N LYS A 96 2.22 -9.58 -0.78
CA LYS A 96 1.08 -10.18 -0.13
C LYS A 96 0.05 -10.67 -1.13
N VAL A 97 -0.21 -9.87 -2.15
CA VAL A 97 -1.14 -10.24 -3.21
C VAL A 97 -0.55 -11.28 -4.12
N HIS A 98 0.70 -11.10 -4.52
CA HIS A 98 1.42 -12.01 -5.39
C HIS A 98 1.51 -13.41 -4.81
N HIS A 99 1.84 -13.48 -3.53
CA HIS A 99 2.01 -14.77 -2.85
C HIS A 99 0.74 -15.59 -2.86
N ARG A 100 -0.39 -14.94 -2.92
CA ARG A 100 -1.66 -15.63 -2.90
C ARG A 100 -2.19 -16.02 -4.26
N ARG A 101 -1.86 -15.24 -5.29
CA ARG A 101 -2.60 -15.31 -6.54
C ARG A 101 -1.78 -15.62 -7.76
N PHE A 102 -0.54 -15.15 -7.80
CA PHE A 102 0.28 -15.28 -8.97
C PHE A 102 1.64 -15.80 -8.65
N ALA A 103 2.20 -16.50 -9.60
CA ALA A 103 3.61 -16.82 -9.51
C ALA A 103 4.43 -15.54 -9.68
N LYS A 104 4.01 -14.64 -10.56
CA LYS A 104 4.77 -13.43 -10.83
C LYS A 104 3.95 -12.45 -11.66
N PRO A 105 3.68 -11.26 -11.16
CA PRO A 105 2.98 -10.27 -11.97
C PRO A 105 3.89 -9.74 -13.06
N ARG A 106 3.35 -9.60 -14.26
CA ARG A 106 4.13 -9.10 -15.38
C ARG A 106 4.25 -7.59 -15.36
N MET A 107 3.23 -6.91 -14.94
CA MET A 107 3.25 -5.46 -14.87
C MET A 107 2.52 -4.97 -13.64
N VAL A 108 3.08 -3.94 -13.03
CA VAL A 108 2.50 -3.30 -11.86
C VAL A 108 2.53 -1.79 -12.10
N ILE A 109 1.39 -1.16 -11.89
CA ILE A 109 1.28 0.28 -12.00
C ILE A 109 0.88 0.86 -10.65
N CYS A 110 1.59 1.88 -10.22
CA CYS A 110 1.32 2.55 -8.95
C CYS A 110 0.87 3.98 -9.22
N VAL A 111 -0.24 4.36 -8.61
CA VAL A 111 -0.81 5.69 -8.80
C VAL A 111 -1.09 6.30 -7.45
N PRO A 112 -0.53 7.46 -7.14
CA PRO A 112 -0.90 8.17 -5.93
C PRO A 112 -2.32 8.70 -6.09
N SER A 113 -3.13 8.44 -5.09
CA SER A 113 -4.53 8.81 -5.15
C SER A 113 -4.80 9.92 -4.16
N GLY A 114 -4.35 11.08 -4.48
CA GLY A 114 -4.49 12.15 -3.54
C GLY A 114 -5.48 13.21 -3.90
N ILE A 115 -6.08 13.08 -5.02
CA ILE A 115 -6.84 14.19 -5.56
C ILE A 115 -8.33 14.04 -5.43
N THR A 116 -8.74 13.03 -4.95
CA THR A 116 -10.19 12.80 -4.87
C THR A 116 -10.84 13.59 -3.78
#